data_bf12c36713c3fbe5ab061fda69516b34
#
_entry.id   bf12c36713c3fbe5ab061fda69516b34
#
_cell.length_a   1.000
_cell.length_b   1.000
_cell.length_c   1.000
_cell.angle_alpha   90.00
_cell.angle_beta   90.00
_cell.angle_gamma   90.00
#
_symmetry.space_group_name_H-M   'P 1'
#
loop_
_entity.id
_entity.type
_entity.pdbx_description
1 polymer ?
#
loop_
_entity_poly.entity_id
_entity_poly.type
_entity_poly.pdbx_seq_one_letter_code
_entity_poly.pdbx_strand_id
1 'polypeptide(L)'
;DVSASTIIIHEIRVPRTILAILVGGTLGLSGAALQGLLRNPLAEPGLIGASSAAAFGASAVFYFGLAAHSVFILPLAGMSGALIAVGILYLLGGRNASALGLILSGVAISAFASALTALAINFASSYYAALEITFWLLGSLADRSIDHVYISLPGIAIGCFLILTCRRSLTVLSLGEDTAQTL
;
A
#
# COMPACT_ATOMS: atom_id res chain seq x y z
N ASP A 1 6.32 4.32 -40.21
CA ASP A 1 5.88 5.41 -39.31
C ASP A 1 4.84 4.86 -38.36
N VAL A 2 5.22 4.78 -37.08
CA VAL A 2 4.27 4.39 -36.03
C VAL A 2 3.26 5.53 -35.88
N SER A 3 1.98 5.28 -36.09
CA SER A 3 0.97 6.32 -36.01
C SER A 3 0.87 6.85 -34.56
N ALA A 4 0.57 8.15 -34.41
CA ALA A 4 0.39 8.76 -33.08
C ALA A 4 -0.63 8.00 -32.22
N SER A 5 -1.66 7.41 -32.84
CA SER A 5 -2.65 6.56 -32.17
C SER A 5 -2.06 5.29 -31.58
N THR A 6 -1.08 4.66 -32.25
CA THR A 6 -0.40 3.45 -31.75
C THR A 6 0.44 3.77 -30.52
N ILE A 7 1.19 4.88 -30.53
CA ILE A 7 1.98 5.34 -29.38
C ILE A 7 1.06 5.63 -28.18
N ILE A 8 -0.03 6.35 -28.37
CA ILE A 8 -0.99 6.67 -27.30
C ILE A 8 -1.58 5.40 -26.69
N ILE A 9 -1.90 4.40 -27.50
CA ILE A 9 -2.46 3.15 -27.01
C ILE A 9 -1.42 2.38 -26.21
N HIS A 10 -0.25 2.11 -26.77
CA HIS A 10 0.73 1.22 -26.15
C HIS A 10 1.51 1.85 -24.99
N GLU A 11 1.87 3.14 -25.11
CA GLU A 11 2.72 3.80 -24.10
C GLU A 11 1.92 4.47 -22.97
N ILE A 12 0.64 4.81 -23.21
CA ILE A 12 -0.16 5.56 -22.23
C ILE A 12 -1.36 4.73 -21.75
N ARG A 13 -2.21 4.27 -22.68
CA ARG A 13 -3.49 3.65 -22.27
C ARG A 13 -3.32 2.25 -21.71
N VAL A 14 -2.55 1.39 -22.36
CA VAL A 14 -2.35 -0.01 -21.94
C VAL A 14 -1.71 -0.10 -20.55
N PRO A 15 -0.56 0.55 -20.24
CA PRO A 15 0.02 0.49 -18.90
C PRO A 15 -0.92 1.01 -17.83
N ARG A 16 -1.61 2.11 -18.07
CA ARG A 16 -2.58 2.70 -17.14
C ARG A 16 -3.73 1.74 -16.84
N THR A 17 -4.29 1.10 -17.87
CA THR A 17 -5.41 0.15 -17.69
C THR A 17 -4.96 -1.07 -16.92
N ILE A 18 -3.79 -1.64 -17.24
CA ILE A 18 -3.24 -2.78 -16.51
C ILE A 18 -3.02 -2.42 -15.03
N LEU A 19 -2.38 -1.27 -14.75
CA LEU A 19 -2.16 -0.82 -13.38
C LEU A 19 -3.47 -0.57 -12.63
N ALA A 20 -4.50 -0.01 -13.28
CA ALA A 20 -5.80 0.19 -12.67
C ALA A 20 -6.44 -1.14 -12.24
N ILE A 21 -6.37 -2.17 -13.09
CA ILE A 21 -6.88 -3.51 -12.78
C ILE A 21 -6.06 -4.15 -11.65
N LEU A 22 -4.73 -4.08 -11.71
CA LEU A 22 -3.85 -4.66 -10.70
C LEU A 22 -4.07 -4.01 -9.34
N VAL A 23 -4.05 -2.68 -9.27
CA VAL A 23 -4.25 -1.92 -8.02
C VAL A 23 -5.65 -2.14 -7.47
N GLY A 24 -6.68 -1.97 -8.31
CA GLY A 24 -8.07 -2.16 -7.88
C GLY A 24 -8.37 -3.58 -7.41
N GLY A 25 -7.90 -4.58 -8.16
CA GLY A 25 -8.04 -5.99 -7.79
C GLY A 25 -7.33 -6.35 -6.48
N THR A 26 -6.11 -5.82 -6.29
CA THR A 26 -5.33 -6.04 -5.06
C THR A 26 -5.98 -5.36 -3.86
N LEU A 27 -6.45 -4.13 -4.00
CA LEU A 27 -7.16 -3.41 -2.94
C LEU A 27 -8.47 -4.11 -2.58
N GLY A 28 -9.23 -4.58 -3.58
CA GLY A 28 -10.45 -5.36 -3.33
C GLY A 28 -10.18 -6.67 -2.59
N LEU A 29 -9.16 -7.43 -3.01
CA LEU A 29 -8.78 -8.68 -2.37
C LEU A 29 -8.28 -8.47 -0.93
N SER A 30 -7.43 -7.46 -0.71
CA SER A 30 -6.91 -7.13 0.63
C SER A 30 -8.01 -6.58 1.54
N GLY A 31 -8.92 -5.77 1.00
CA GLY A 31 -10.11 -5.31 1.72
C GLY A 31 -10.98 -6.47 2.18
N ALA A 32 -11.32 -7.40 1.29
CA ALA A 32 -12.11 -8.58 1.64
C ALA A 32 -11.41 -9.45 2.70
N ALA A 33 -10.09 -9.62 2.61
CA ALA A 33 -9.31 -10.35 3.60
C ALA A 33 -9.36 -9.68 4.99
N LEU A 34 -9.23 -8.35 5.05
CA LEU A 34 -9.31 -7.59 6.29
C LEU A 34 -10.72 -7.57 6.89
N GLN A 35 -11.76 -7.50 6.07
CA GLN A 35 -13.15 -7.61 6.52
C GLN A 35 -13.41 -8.96 7.18
N GLY A 36 -12.91 -10.05 6.60
CA GLY A 36 -12.98 -11.38 7.19
C GLY A 36 -12.18 -11.50 8.50
N LEU A 37 -10.94 -10.99 8.50
CA LEU A 37 -10.05 -11.04 9.67
C LEU A 37 -10.60 -10.24 10.86
N LEU A 38 -11.07 -9.02 10.61
CA LEU A 38 -11.55 -8.10 11.65
C LEU A 38 -13.04 -8.27 11.94
N ARG A 39 -13.72 -9.12 11.18
CA ARG A 39 -15.18 -9.33 11.25
C ARG A 39 -15.96 -8.01 11.21
N ASN A 40 -15.48 -7.10 10.38
CA ASN A 40 -16.04 -5.76 10.22
C ASN A 40 -16.16 -5.43 8.73
N PRO A 41 -17.36 -5.22 8.18
CA PRO A 41 -17.57 -4.91 6.77
C PRO A 41 -17.00 -3.54 6.36
N LEU A 42 -16.67 -2.69 7.32
CA LEU A 42 -16.05 -1.38 7.08
C LEU A 42 -14.52 -1.43 7.12
N ALA A 43 -13.93 -2.61 7.31
CA ALA A 43 -12.48 -2.74 7.33
C ALA A 43 -11.89 -2.52 5.93
N GLU A 44 -10.82 -1.73 5.88
CA GLU A 44 -10.08 -1.41 4.66
C GLU A 44 -8.55 -1.44 4.92
N PRO A 45 -7.71 -1.58 3.88
CA PRO A 45 -6.25 -1.62 4.05
C PRO A 45 -5.65 -0.40 4.73
N GLY A 46 -6.29 0.76 4.66
CA GLY A 46 -5.85 1.98 5.33
C GLY A 46 -5.86 1.91 6.85
N LEU A 47 -6.77 1.10 7.44
CA LEU A 47 -6.93 0.97 8.89
C LEU A 47 -5.71 0.39 9.61
N ILE A 48 -4.89 -0.42 8.94
CA ILE A 48 -3.70 -1.05 9.54
C ILE A 48 -2.44 -0.18 9.48
N GLY A 49 -2.53 1.05 8.97
CA GLY A 49 -1.43 2.00 8.91
C GLY A 49 -0.43 1.77 7.78
N ALA A 50 -0.57 0.71 6.99
CA ALA A 50 0.38 0.37 5.93
C ALA A 50 0.45 1.44 4.84
N SER A 51 -0.69 2.00 4.43
CA SER A 51 -0.75 3.05 3.41
C SER A 51 -0.08 4.35 3.85
N SER A 52 -0.35 4.80 5.09
CA SER A 52 0.28 6.01 5.64
C SER A 52 1.79 5.85 5.82
N ALA A 53 2.24 4.67 6.24
CA ALA A 53 3.67 4.38 6.36
C ALA A 53 4.38 4.25 5.00
N ALA A 54 3.69 3.70 3.99
CA ALA A 54 4.18 3.72 2.60
C ALA A 54 4.33 5.16 2.09
N ALA A 55 3.35 6.01 2.37
CA ALA A 55 3.38 7.43 2.05
C ALA A 55 4.57 8.16 2.71
N PHE A 56 4.82 7.87 3.98
CA PHE A 56 6.00 8.41 4.67
C PHE A 56 7.31 7.90 4.04
N GLY A 57 7.42 6.60 3.75
CA GLY A 57 8.60 6.03 3.09
C GLY A 57 8.93 6.71 1.76
N ALA A 58 7.91 6.93 0.92
CA ALA A 58 8.08 7.66 -0.33
C ALA A 58 8.42 9.15 -0.10
N SER A 59 7.79 9.81 0.89
CA SER A 59 8.08 11.20 1.24
C SER A 59 9.53 11.40 1.69
N ALA A 60 10.09 10.44 2.43
CA ALA A 60 11.49 10.43 2.83
C ALA A 60 12.45 10.40 1.61
N VAL A 61 12.10 9.62 0.57
CA VAL A 61 12.89 9.58 -0.68
C VAL A 61 12.94 10.95 -1.36
N PHE A 62 11.82 11.66 -1.43
CA PHE A 62 11.78 13.01 -1.98
C PHE A 62 12.52 14.01 -1.08
N TYR A 63 12.34 13.92 0.24
CA TYR A 63 13.01 14.79 1.20
C TYR A 63 14.53 14.71 1.10
N PHE A 64 15.10 13.52 0.95
CA PHE A 64 16.54 13.30 0.81
C PHE A 64 17.04 13.42 -0.63
N GLY A 65 16.19 13.73 -1.61
CA GLY A 65 16.55 13.85 -3.03
C GLY A 65 16.97 12.53 -3.68
N LEU A 66 16.60 11.39 -3.11
CA LEU A 66 17.03 10.08 -3.59
C LEU A 66 16.26 9.61 -4.83
N ALA A 67 15.12 10.21 -5.14
CA ALA A 67 14.28 9.84 -6.29
C ALA A 67 15.01 9.92 -7.64
N ALA A 68 15.98 10.84 -7.77
CA ALA A 68 16.76 11.04 -8.99
C ALA A 68 17.79 9.93 -9.27
N HIS A 69 18.13 9.09 -8.29
CA HIS A 69 19.17 8.09 -8.44
C HIS A 69 18.69 6.79 -9.12
N SER A 70 17.42 6.40 -8.93
CA SER A 70 16.84 5.20 -9.54
C SER A 70 15.33 5.18 -9.45
N VAL A 71 14.68 4.70 -10.50
CA VAL A 71 13.22 4.48 -10.58
C VAL A 71 12.71 3.48 -9.50
N PHE A 72 13.57 2.59 -9.02
CA PHE A 72 13.22 1.57 -8.02
C PHE A 72 13.20 2.10 -6.59
N ILE A 73 13.89 3.19 -6.26
CA ILE A 73 14.03 3.69 -4.89
C ILE A 73 12.68 4.07 -4.30
N LEU A 74 11.85 4.76 -5.06
CA LEU A 74 10.55 5.24 -4.60
C LEU A 74 9.57 4.08 -4.28
N PRO A 75 9.34 3.10 -5.18
CA PRO A 75 8.54 1.93 -4.87
C PRO A 75 9.08 1.11 -3.69
N LEU A 76 10.39 0.88 -3.63
CA LEU A 76 11.01 0.12 -2.54
C LEU A 76 10.87 0.82 -1.19
N ALA A 77 11.01 2.14 -1.14
CA ALA A 77 10.81 2.91 0.09
C ALA A 77 9.35 2.87 0.56
N GLY A 78 8.39 2.99 -0.35
CA GLY A 78 6.98 2.82 -0.01
C GLY A 78 6.67 1.41 0.50
N MET A 79 7.14 0.37 -0.19
CA MET A 79 6.96 -1.01 0.25
C MET A 79 7.63 -1.29 1.60
N SER A 80 8.86 -0.79 1.83
CA SER A 80 9.55 -0.95 3.11
C SER A 80 8.81 -0.23 4.24
N GLY A 81 8.29 0.97 4.02
CA GLY A 81 7.45 1.69 4.97
C GLY A 81 6.20 0.88 5.35
N ALA A 82 5.49 0.31 4.37
CA ALA A 82 4.34 -0.56 4.63
C ALA A 82 4.71 -1.81 5.42
N LEU A 83 5.81 -2.50 5.07
CA LEU A 83 6.27 -3.70 5.76
C LEU A 83 6.70 -3.39 7.20
N ILE A 84 7.39 -2.28 7.44
CA ILE A 84 7.76 -1.81 8.78
C ILE A 84 6.49 -1.57 9.61
N ALA A 85 5.49 -0.89 9.05
CA ALA A 85 4.22 -0.65 9.75
C ALA A 85 3.52 -1.95 10.14
N VAL A 86 3.45 -2.93 9.23
CA VAL A 86 2.88 -4.25 9.52
C VAL A 86 3.70 -4.99 10.58
N GLY A 87 5.03 -4.89 10.53
CA GLY A 87 5.91 -5.43 11.57
C GLY A 87 5.65 -4.80 12.95
N ILE A 88 5.52 -3.48 13.02
CA ILE A 88 5.18 -2.76 14.25
C ILE A 88 3.77 -3.16 14.73
N LEU A 89 2.81 -3.25 13.83
CA LEU A 89 1.45 -3.70 14.14
C LEU A 89 1.46 -5.09 14.80
N TYR A 90 2.23 -6.02 14.23
CA TYR A 90 2.40 -7.37 14.79
C TYR A 90 3.05 -7.37 16.17
N LEU A 91 4.08 -6.53 16.37
CA LEU A 91 4.76 -6.40 17.67
C LEU A 91 3.85 -5.80 18.75
N LEU A 92 3.06 -4.77 18.40
CA LEU A 92 2.13 -4.12 19.33
C LEU A 92 0.92 -5.01 19.65
N GLY A 93 0.39 -5.69 18.64
CA GLY A 93 -0.78 -6.56 18.79
C GLY A 93 -0.45 -7.88 19.51
N GLY A 94 0.76 -8.40 19.33
CA GLY A 94 1.14 -9.71 19.86
C GLY A 94 0.38 -10.87 19.22
N ARG A 95 0.60 -12.08 19.74
CA ARG A 95 0.00 -13.32 19.19
C ARG A 95 -1.51 -13.45 19.46
N ASN A 96 -2.03 -12.72 20.45
CA ASN A 96 -3.44 -12.77 20.88
C ASN A 96 -4.13 -11.42 20.68
N ALA A 97 -3.76 -10.68 19.65
CA ALA A 97 -4.35 -9.38 19.36
C ALA A 97 -5.84 -9.49 19.07
N SER A 98 -6.65 -8.77 19.83
CA SER A 98 -8.06 -8.59 19.48
C SER A 98 -8.21 -7.72 18.23
N ALA A 99 -9.31 -7.89 17.49
CA ALA A 99 -9.63 -7.04 16.34
C ALA A 99 -9.59 -5.54 16.69
N LEU A 100 -10.11 -5.16 17.88
CA LEU A 100 -10.04 -3.79 18.38
C LEU A 100 -8.61 -3.33 18.61
N GLY A 101 -7.75 -4.18 19.21
CA GLY A 101 -6.32 -3.88 19.42
C GLY A 101 -5.57 -3.63 18.12
N LEU A 102 -5.84 -4.44 17.09
CA LEU A 102 -5.27 -4.26 15.75
C LEU A 102 -5.71 -2.93 15.12
N ILE A 103 -6.99 -2.58 15.21
CA ILE A 103 -7.51 -1.31 14.68
C ILE A 103 -6.88 -0.12 15.41
N LEU A 104 -6.85 -0.13 16.74
CA LEU A 104 -6.25 0.95 17.53
C LEU A 104 -4.76 1.13 17.24
N SER A 105 -4.02 0.02 17.13
CA SER A 105 -2.60 0.05 16.76
C SER A 105 -2.40 0.59 15.34
N GLY A 106 -3.25 0.18 14.39
CA GLY A 106 -3.21 0.67 13.01
C GLY A 106 -3.48 2.17 12.92
N VAL A 107 -4.48 2.68 13.66
CA VAL A 107 -4.78 4.12 13.75
C VAL A 107 -3.60 4.90 14.34
N ALA A 108 -2.96 4.39 15.39
CA ALA A 108 -1.79 5.02 15.99
C ALA A 108 -0.61 5.06 15.00
N ILE A 109 -0.35 3.97 14.29
CA ILE A 109 0.69 3.91 13.24
C ILE A 109 0.36 4.90 12.11
N SER A 110 -0.89 4.96 11.65
CA SER A 110 -1.34 5.92 10.63
C SER A 110 -1.12 7.36 11.06
N ALA A 111 -1.51 7.72 12.28
CA ALA A 111 -1.35 9.06 12.83
C ALA A 111 0.13 9.45 12.92
N PHE A 112 0.97 8.54 13.41
CA PHE A 112 2.41 8.75 13.54
C PHE A 112 3.08 8.92 12.16
N ALA A 113 2.80 8.03 11.21
CA ALA A 113 3.33 8.11 9.85
C ALA A 113 2.88 9.40 9.13
N SER A 114 1.62 9.81 9.32
CA SER A 114 1.10 11.06 8.77
C SER A 114 1.78 12.28 9.37
N ALA A 115 2.06 12.28 10.68
CA ALA A 115 2.81 13.34 11.33
C ALA A 115 4.25 13.45 10.78
N LEU A 116 4.92 12.31 10.57
CA LEU A 116 6.25 12.27 9.95
C LEU A 116 6.23 12.76 8.49
N THR A 117 5.18 12.43 7.74
CA THR A 117 4.99 12.95 6.37
C THR A 117 4.80 14.46 6.39
N ALA A 118 3.99 14.99 7.31
CA ALA A 118 3.82 16.43 7.49
C ALA A 118 5.14 17.12 7.86
N LEU A 119 5.95 16.51 8.72
CA LEU A 119 7.29 17.01 9.02
C LEU A 119 8.19 17.02 7.78
N ALA A 120 8.19 15.96 6.97
CA ALA A 120 8.97 15.90 5.73
C ALA A 120 8.58 17.04 4.76
N ILE A 121 7.28 17.34 4.64
CA ILE A 121 6.80 18.45 3.81
C ILE A 121 7.25 19.80 4.39
N ASN A 122 7.10 20.02 5.71
CA ASN A 122 7.43 21.29 6.35
C ASN A 122 8.94 21.58 6.38
N PHE A 123 9.78 20.57 6.46
CA PHE A 123 11.24 20.68 6.46
C PHE A 123 11.86 20.39 5.09
N ALA A 124 11.06 20.30 4.03
CA ALA A 124 11.57 20.05 2.69
C ALA A 124 12.60 21.13 2.29
N SER A 125 13.70 20.70 1.69
CA SER A 125 14.82 21.57 1.32
C SER A 125 14.46 22.62 0.25
N SER A 126 13.36 22.41 -0.47
CA SER A 126 12.86 23.33 -1.48
C SER A 126 11.33 23.25 -1.60
N TYR A 127 10.74 24.33 -2.12
CA TYR A 127 9.31 24.36 -2.46
C TYR A 127 8.93 23.24 -3.46
N TYR A 128 9.80 22.94 -4.41
CA TYR A 128 9.59 21.89 -5.41
C TYR A 128 9.52 20.50 -4.75
N ALA A 129 10.41 20.20 -3.81
CA ALA A 129 10.36 18.92 -3.07
C ALA A 129 9.06 18.76 -2.27
N ALA A 130 8.59 19.82 -1.63
CA ALA A 130 7.30 19.82 -0.93
C ALA A 130 6.12 19.58 -1.88
N LEU A 131 6.13 20.19 -3.07
CA LEU A 131 5.11 19.96 -4.10
C LEU A 131 5.16 18.52 -4.63
N GLU A 132 6.33 17.97 -4.92
CA GLU A 132 6.48 16.58 -5.39
C GLU A 132 5.89 15.60 -4.38
N ILE A 133 6.21 15.75 -3.08
CA ILE A 133 5.62 14.93 -2.02
C ILE A 133 4.09 15.06 -2.06
N THR A 134 3.56 16.28 -2.12
CA THR A 134 2.13 16.55 -2.10
C THR A 134 1.42 15.93 -3.32
N PHE A 135 1.95 16.11 -4.52
CA PHE A 135 1.38 15.51 -5.72
C PHE A 135 1.45 13.97 -5.71
N TRP A 136 2.54 13.42 -5.16
CA TRP A 136 2.66 11.97 -5.03
C TRP A 136 1.62 11.39 -4.06
N LEU A 137 1.34 12.09 -2.94
CA LEU A 137 0.33 11.69 -1.95
C LEU A 137 -1.10 11.70 -2.51
N LEU A 138 -1.41 12.56 -3.48
CA LEU A 138 -2.70 12.57 -4.16
C LEU A 138 -2.96 11.29 -4.97
N GLY A 139 -1.89 10.61 -5.36
CA GLY A 139 -1.95 9.40 -6.16
C GLY A 139 -2.38 9.66 -7.61
N SER A 140 -1.73 9.01 -8.55
CA SER A 140 -2.10 9.10 -9.96
C SER A 140 -1.56 7.92 -10.74
N LEU A 141 -2.34 7.46 -11.70
CA LEU A 141 -1.91 6.53 -12.75
C LEU A 141 -1.52 7.26 -14.04
N ALA A 142 -1.51 8.61 -14.05
CA ALA A 142 -0.97 9.38 -15.15
C ALA A 142 0.56 9.18 -15.23
N ASP A 143 1.10 9.25 -16.44
CA ASP A 143 2.53 9.17 -16.73
C ASP A 143 3.21 7.90 -16.19
N ARG A 144 2.47 6.78 -16.20
CA ARG A 144 2.97 5.45 -15.83
C ARG A 144 3.24 4.63 -17.08
N SER A 145 4.49 4.18 -17.22
CA SER A 145 4.96 3.30 -18.30
C SER A 145 4.73 1.82 -17.96
N ILE A 146 5.00 0.96 -18.92
CA ILE A 146 4.98 -0.49 -18.74
C ILE A 146 6.01 -0.96 -17.68
N ASP A 147 7.10 -0.21 -17.46
CA ASP A 147 8.08 -0.52 -16.43
C ASP A 147 7.47 -0.50 -15.03
N HIS A 148 6.54 0.43 -14.77
CA HIS A 148 5.82 0.46 -13.51
C HIS A 148 4.94 -0.78 -13.30
N VAL A 149 4.40 -1.36 -14.38
CA VAL A 149 3.69 -2.65 -14.32
C VAL A 149 4.66 -3.75 -13.91
N TYR A 150 5.82 -3.85 -14.56
CA TYR A 150 6.83 -4.87 -14.23
C TYR A 150 7.37 -4.75 -12.81
N ILE A 151 7.55 -3.52 -12.31
CA ILE A 151 8.02 -3.28 -10.93
C ILE A 151 6.95 -3.69 -9.90
N SER A 152 5.67 -3.38 -10.16
CA SER A 152 4.60 -3.65 -9.21
C SER A 152 4.12 -5.12 -9.22
N LEU A 153 4.18 -5.78 -10.38
CA LEU A 153 3.62 -7.12 -10.60
C LEU A 153 4.15 -8.18 -9.62
N PRO A 154 5.47 -8.30 -9.35
CA PRO A 154 5.97 -9.31 -8.42
C PRO A 154 5.41 -9.15 -7.01
N GLY A 155 5.40 -7.92 -6.47
CA GLY A 155 4.86 -7.65 -5.14
C GLY A 155 3.37 -7.96 -5.06
N ILE A 156 2.61 -7.55 -6.07
CA ILE A 156 1.17 -7.84 -6.18
C ILE A 156 0.91 -9.34 -6.26
N ALA A 157 1.65 -10.06 -7.13
CA ALA A 157 1.49 -11.49 -7.30
C ALA A 157 1.78 -12.26 -6.00
N ILE A 158 2.86 -11.92 -5.30
CA ILE A 158 3.22 -12.51 -4.01
C ILE A 158 2.13 -12.22 -2.98
N GLY A 159 1.69 -10.97 -2.85
CA GLY A 159 0.64 -10.57 -1.91
C GLY A 159 -0.68 -11.29 -2.16
N CYS A 160 -1.15 -11.32 -3.40
CA CYS A 160 -2.35 -12.06 -3.80
C CYS A 160 -2.22 -13.55 -3.52
N PHE A 161 -1.07 -14.16 -3.85
CA PHE A 161 -0.81 -15.57 -3.57
C PHE A 161 -0.91 -15.87 -2.07
N LEU A 162 -0.27 -15.07 -1.22
CA LEU A 162 -0.32 -15.23 0.24
C LEU A 162 -1.75 -15.12 0.78
N ILE A 163 -2.53 -14.13 0.33
CA ILE A 163 -3.93 -13.98 0.74
C ILE A 163 -4.75 -15.21 0.32
N LEU A 164 -4.57 -15.69 -0.91
CA LEU A 164 -5.29 -16.86 -1.43
C LEU A 164 -4.91 -18.15 -0.70
N THR A 165 -3.68 -18.32 -0.25
CA THR A 165 -3.29 -19.47 0.59
C THR A 165 -3.97 -19.43 1.97
N CYS A 166 -4.20 -18.25 2.51
CA CYS A 166 -4.87 -18.04 3.81
C CYS A 166 -6.42 -18.06 3.72
N ARG A 167 -7.01 -18.23 2.52
CA ARG A 167 -8.45 -18.10 2.29
C ARG A 167 -9.30 -18.96 3.23
N ARG A 168 -8.90 -20.21 3.50
CA ARG A 168 -9.64 -21.13 4.38
C ARG A 168 -9.64 -20.59 5.82
N SER A 169 -8.49 -20.22 6.34
CA SER A 169 -8.36 -19.65 7.68
C SER A 169 -9.15 -18.35 7.83
N LEU A 170 -9.14 -17.48 6.82
CA LEU A 170 -9.93 -16.25 6.81
C LEU A 170 -11.43 -16.53 6.82
N THR A 171 -11.90 -17.54 6.05
CA THR A 171 -13.31 -17.94 6.03
C THR A 171 -13.72 -18.49 7.39
N VAL A 172 -12.91 -19.34 8.00
CA VAL A 172 -13.21 -19.93 9.32
C VAL A 172 -13.22 -18.84 10.41
N LEU A 173 -12.24 -17.90 10.40
CA LEU A 173 -12.21 -16.77 11.33
C LEU A 173 -13.42 -15.85 11.18
N SER A 174 -13.96 -15.67 9.98
CA SER A 174 -15.16 -14.86 9.76
C SER A 174 -16.42 -15.43 10.44
N LEU A 175 -16.45 -16.75 10.74
CA LEU A 175 -17.54 -17.42 11.48
C LEU A 175 -17.43 -17.27 13.00
N GLY A 176 -16.33 -16.73 13.50
CA GLY A 176 -16.07 -16.53 14.94
C GLY A 176 -14.88 -17.34 15.45
N GLU A 177 -14.22 -16.83 16.49
CA GLU A 177 -13.04 -17.48 17.08
C GLU A 177 -13.35 -18.82 17.73
N ASP A 178 -14.49 -18.92 18.43
CA ASP A 178 -14.92 -20.17 19.09
C ASP A 178 -15.17 -21.27 18.04
N THR A 179 -15.79 -20.91 16.92
CA THR A 179 -16.01 -21.83 15.79
C THR A 179 -14.69 -22.20 15.12
N ALA A 180 -13.77 -21.25 15.00
CA ALA A 180 -12.46 -21.46 14.41
C ALA A 180 -11.56 -22.42 15.20
N GLN A 181 -11.74 -22.50 16.52
CA GLN A 181 -10.99 -23.43 17.38
C GLN A 181 -11.52 -24.86 17.32
N THR A 182 -12.72 -25.07 16.81
CA THR A 182 -13.36 -26.38 16.72
C THR A 182 -13.28 -27.04 15.34
N LEU A 183 -12.83 -26.29 14.32
CA LEU A 183 -12.65 -26.74 12.92
C LEU A 183 -11.18 -26.91 12.54
#